data_0b57b46ac1f0418c12e661cb2a1feebd
#
_entry.id   0b57b46ac1f0418c12e661cb2a1feebd
#
_cell.length_a   1.000
_cell.length_b   1.000
_cell.length_c   1.000
_cell.angle_alpha   90.00
_cell.angle_beta   90.00
_cell.angle_gamma   90.00
#
_symmetry.space_group_name_H-M   'P 1'
#
loop_
_entity.id
_entity.type
_entity.pdbx_description
1 polymer ?
#
loop_
_entity_poly.entity_id
_entity_poly.type
_entity_poly.pdbx_seq_one_letter_code
_entity_poly.pdbx_strand_id
1 'polypeptide(L)'
;YFDYYRGDYLYNQMEIGADYEEPNRLIQIRGFKRNHGGNTGHYLHPAGGSSPIHHSYRVNYGAKKGEQKLELSAGRFVTRSGLPDSTTNGLENENIISAGIRYQHPLGNWTMDTYVGQFFQHRLIHHSSLVDSNYRDVNRGSINIQIESSGGIKFGFVQESQQVNDNRHNRSLNWTKLYSAKLIGNLSLMGGFQILNS
;
A
#
# COMPACT_ATOMS: atom_id res chain seq x y z
N TYR A 1 -10.68 2.34 20.48
CA TYR A 1 -12.06 2.75 20.19
C TYR A 1 -12.74 1.73 19.29
N PHE A 2 -14.06 1.75 19.33
CA PHE A 2 -14.91 0.95 18.46
C PHE A 2 -16.11 1.83 18.07
N ASP A 3 -16.31 2.02 16.77
CA ASP A 3 -17.44 2.76 16.20
C ASP A 3 -18.26 1.83 15.31
N TYR A 4 -19.56 1.85 15.50
CA TYR A 4 -20.49 1.13 14.66
C TYR A 4 -21.61 2.06 14.22
N TYR A 5 -21.84 2.11 12.94
CA TYR A 5 -22.93 2.88 12.33
C TYR A 5 -23.79 1.98 11.44
N ARG A 6 -25.11 2.10 11.57
CA ARG A 6 -26.09 1.48 10.71
C ARG A 6 -26.96 2.56 10.08
N GLY A 7 -26.95 2.64 8.77
CA GLY A 7 -27.75 3.58 8.01
C GLY A 7 -28.89 2.92 7.24
N ASP A 8 -29.55 3.71 6.40
CA ASP A 8 -30.58 3.25 5.49
C ASP A 8 -30.04 2.29 4.44
N TYR A 9 -30.92 1.55 3.79
CA TYR A 9 -30.57 0.57 2.76
C TYR A 9 -29.59 -0.52 3.20
N LEU A 10 -29.66 -0.95 4.45
CA LEU A 10 -28.76 -1.93 5.05
C LEU A 10 -27.27 -1.53 5.00
N TYR A 11 -27.02 -0.23 5.03
CA TYR A 11 -25.67 0.26 5.18
C TYR A 11 -25.14 -0.05 6.59
N ASN A 12 -23.95 -0.67 6.64
CA ASN A 12 -23.25 -0.93 7.89
C ASN A 12 -21.80 -0.48 7.77
N GLN A 13 -21.34 0.21 8.78
CA GLN A 13 -19.93 0.59 8.93
C GLN A 13 -19.46 0.20 10.32
N MET A 14 -18.29 -0.37 10.38
CA MET A 14 -17.60 -0.72 11.61
C MET A 14 -16.17 -0.22 11.53
N GLU A 15 -15.73 0.45 12.55
CA GLU A 15 -14.36 0.89 12.71
C GLU A 15 -13.83 0.47 14.09
N ILE A 16 -12.61 -0.07 14.11
CA ILE A 16 -11.91 -0.47 15.32
C ILE A 16 -10.51 0.11 15.30
N GLY A 17 -10.09 0.66 16.43
CA GLY A 17 -8.74 1.14 16.60
C GLY A 17 -8.22 0.86 18.00
N ALA A 18 -6.96 0.45 18.05
CA ALA A 18 -6.21 0.31 19.29
C ALA A 18 -4.83 0.93 19.11
N ASP A 19 -4.46 1.76 20.07
CA ASP A 19 -3.14 2.38 20.15
C ASP A 19 -2.53 2.03 21.50
N TYR A 20 -1.30 1.57 21.46
CA TYR A 20 -0.45 1.40 22.61
C TYR A 20 0.82 2.21 22.38
N GLU A 21 1.08 3.17 23.23
CA GLU A 21 2.22 4.09 23.13
C GLU A 21 2.98 4.15 24.43
N GLU A 22 4.28 3.91 24.34
CA GLU A 22 5.29 4.13 25.35
C GLU A 22 6.39 5.02 24.77
N PRO A 23 7.28 5.62 25.59
CA PRO A 23 8.35 6.49 25.10
C PRO A 23 9.23 5.86 23.99
N ASN A 24 9.34 4.53 23.99
CA ASN A 24 10.19 3.78 23.07
C ASN A 24 9.44 2.76 22.19
N ARG A 25 8.11 2.69 22.29
CA ARG A 25 7.31 1.71 21.55
C ARG A 25 5.98 2.31 21.13
N LEU A 26 5.56 1.97 19.94
CA LEU A 26 4.27 2.31 19.39
C LEU A 26 3.67 1.06 18.74
N ILE A 27 2.44 0.74 19.08
CA ILE A 27 1.63 -0.26 18.37
C ILE A 27 0.33 0.40 17.99
N GLN A 28 -0.02 0.34 16.72
CA GLN A 28 -1.30 0.84 16.21
C GLN A 28 -1.99 -0.23 15.39
N ILE A 29 -3.23 -0.50 15.72
CA ILE A 29 -4.09 -1.42 14.98
C ILE A 29 -5.31 -0.64 14.53
N ARG A 30 -5.64 -0.73 13.26
CA ARG A 30 -6.82 -0.12 12.66
C ARG A 30 -7.55 -1.16 11.82
N GLY A 31 -8.84 -1.21 11.98
CA GLY A 31 -9.72 -2.03 11.18
C GLY A 31 -10.93 -1.21 10.75
N PHE A 32 -11.28 -1.33 9.49
CA PHE A 32 -12.45 -0.70 8.91
C PHE A 32 -13.20 -1.70 8.06
N LYS A 33 -14.50 -1.74 8.20
CA LYS A 33 -15.39 -2.52 7.35
C LYS A 33 -16.61 -1.67 7.01
N ARG A 34 -16.96 -1.66 5.75
CA ARG A 34 -18.21 -1.06 5.26
C ARG A 34 -18.86 -2.02 4.27
N ASN A 35 -20.15 -2.21 4.41
CA ASN A 35 -20.95 -2.94 3.43
C ASN A 35 -22.28 -2.21 3.21
N HIS A 36 -22.86 -2.48 2.07
CA HIS A 36 -24.13 -1.93 1.65
C HIS A 36 -25.01 -3.06 1.14
N GLY A 37 -26.15 -3.29 1.76
CA GLY A 37 -27.02 -4.44 1.46
C GLY A 37 -28.23 -4.10 0.58
N GLY A 38 -28.39 -2.84 0.16
CA GLY A 38 -29.51 -2.39 -0.62
C GLY A 38 -29.20 -2.13 -2.08
N ASN A 39 -30.24 -2.12 -2.91
CA ASN A 39 -30.14 -1.69 -4.29
C ASN A 39 -30.09 -0.16 -4.33
N THR A 40 -28.93 0.41 -4.58
CA THR A 40 -28.72 1.85 -4.64
C THR A 40 -28.71 2.33 -6.08
N GLY A 41 -29.88 2.45 -6.64
CA GLY A 41 -30.18 3.18 -7.89
C GLY A 41 -29.36 2.82 -9.13
N HIS A 42 -28.08 3.03 -9.11
CA HIS A 42 -27.19 2.82 -10.26
C HIS A 42 -26.25 1.59 -10.12
N TYR A 43 -26.29 0.89 -8.97
CA TYR A 43 -25.51 -0.32 -8.75
C TYR A 43 -26.42 -1.53 -8.88
N LEU A 44 -26.47 -2.08 -10.08
CA LEU A 44 -27.07 -3.39 -10.27
C LEU A 44 -26.08 -4.44 -9.75
N HIS A 45 -26.45 -5.11 -8.66
CA HIS A 45 -25.76 -6.33 -8.29
C HIS A 45 -25.96 -7.36 -9.40
N PRO A 46 -24.90 -8.02 -9.88
CA PRO A 46 -25.07 -9.18 -10.73
C PRO A 46 -25.99 -10.17 -9.98
N ALA A 47 -26.89 -10.82 -10.67
CA ALA A 47 -27.74 -11.87 -10.10
C ALA A 47 -26.83 -12.88 -9.37
N GLY A 48 -27.00 -13.03 -8.06
CA GLY A 48 -26.11 -13.80 -7.20
C GLY A 48 -24.89 -13.05 -6.66
N GLY A 49 -24.72 -11.77 -6.96
CA GLY A 49 -23.64 -10.95 -6.43
C GLY A 49 -23.83 -10.62 -4.96
N SER A 50 -22.74 -10.62 -4.19
CA SER A 50 -22.75 -10.14 -2.82
C SER A 50 -22.75 -8.61 -2.77
N SER A 51 -23.31 -8.06 -1.69
CA SER A 51 -23.30 -6.61 -1.42
C SER A 51 -21.91 -6.00 -1.54
N PRO A 52 -21.81 -4.72 -1.95
CA PRO A 52 -20.55 -4.00 -1.92
C PRO A 52 -19.90 -4.07 -0.54
N ILE A 53 -18.62 -4.37 -0.53
CA ILE A 53 -17.84 -4.55 0.70
C ILE A 53 -16.52 -3.81 0.55
N HIS A 54 -16.16 -3.06 1.60
CA HIS A 54 -14.83 -2.49 1.76
C HIS A 54 -14.28 -2.90 3.11
N HIS A 55 -13.12 -3.51 3.11
CA HIS A 55 -12.38 -3.86 4.32
C HIS A 55 -10.99 -3.22 4.24
N SER A 56 -10.56 -2.63 5.33
CA SER A 56 -9.18 -2.15 5.48
C SER A 56 -8.67 -2.55 6.85
N TYR A 57 -7.49 -3.16 6.88
CA TYR A 57 -6.79 -3.51 8.10
C TYR A 57 -5.37 -2.99 8.02
N ARG A 58 -4.89 -2.38 9.09
CA ARG A 58 -3.53 -1.87 9.18
C ARG A 58 -2.97 -2.10 10.56
N VAL A 59 -1.73 -2.53 10.60
CA VAL A 59 -0.91 -2.65 11.81
C VAL A 59 0.37 -1.87 11.59
N ASN A 60 0.70 -1.00 12.53
CA ASN A 60 1.99 -0.33 12.60
C ASN A 60 2.65 -0.66 13.94
N TYR A 61 3.93 -0.90 13.89
CA TYR A 61 4.79 -1.08 15.05
C TYR A 61 6.00 -0.18 14.92
N GLY A 62 6.31 0.55 15.98
CA GLY A 62 7.49 1.37 16.09
C GLY A 62 8.27 1.02 17.37
N ALA A 63 9.59 0.97 17.26
CA ALA A 63 10.47 0.82 18.40
C ALA A 63 11.67 1.75 18.28
N LYS A 64 12.09 2.32 19.41
CA LYS A 64 13.24 3.22 19.52
C LYS A 64 14.16 2.75 20.65
N LYS A 65 15.48 2.71 20.37
CA LYS A 65 16.51 2.45 21.36
C LYS A 65 17.67 3.43 21.15
N GLY A 66 17.75 4.45 22.00
CA GLY A 66 18.62 5.59 21.75
C GLY A 66 18.25 6.28 20.45
N GLU A 67 19.18 6.38 19.52
CA GLU A 67 18.97 6.97 18.20
C GLU A 67 18.52 5.94 17.13
N GLN A 68 18.54 4.65 17.46
CA GLN A 68 18.05 3.60 16.56
C GLN A 68 16.52 3.60 16.52
N LYS A 69 15.95 3.44 15.34
CA LYS A 69 14.51 3.34 15.14
C LYS A 69 14.17 2.17 14.22
N LEU A 70 13.16 1.42 14.59
CA LEU A 70 12.56 0.35 13.79
C LEU A 70 11.09 0.68 13.60
N GLU A 71 10.63 0.65 12.37
CA GLU A 71 9.22 0.82 12.00
C GLU A 71 8.80 -0.36 11.13
N LEU A 72 7.70 -1.00 11.49
CA LEU A 72 7.07 -2.06 10.73
C LEU A 72 5.65 -1.60 10.40
N SER A 73 5.22 -1.85 9.19
CA SER A 73 3.85 -1.61 8.75
C SER A 73 3.35 -2.77 7.91
N ALA A 74 2.10 -3.16 8.12
CA ALA A 74 1.43 -4.11 7.26
C ALA A 74 -0.03 -3.70 7.11
N GLY A 75 -0.59 -3.90 5.93
CA GLY A 75 -1.98 -3.58 5.66
C GLY A 75 -2.58 -4.46 4.58
N ARG A 76 -3.89 -4.59 4.67
CA ARG A 76 -4.70 -5.24 3.65
C ARG A 76 -5.93 -4.38 3.37
N PHE A 77 -6.21 -4.18 2.12
CA PHE A 77 -7.43 -3.54 1.63
C PHE A 77 -8.15 -4.48 0.67
N VAL A 78 -9.44 -4.66 0.90
CA VAL A 78 -10.30 -5.46 0.04
C VAL A 78 -11.52 -4.63 -0.31
N THR A 79 -11.81 -4.52 -1.59
CA THR A 79 -13.06 -3.93 -2.07
C THR A 79 -13.74 -4.88 -3.02
N ARG A 80 -15.06 -4.93 -2.94
CA ARG A 80 -15.94 -5.60 -3.87
C ARG A 80 -17.10 -4.66 -4.18
N SER A 81 -17.36 -4.42 -5.45
CA SER A 81 -18.44 -3.56 -5.90
C SER A 81 -19.03 -4.06 -7.23
N GLY A 82 -20.27 -3.72 -7.49
CA GLY A 82 -20.83 -3.83 -8.84
C GLY A 82 -20.15 -2.84 -9.79
N LEU A 83 -20.13 -3.13 -11.07
CA LEU A 83 -19.65 -2.19 -12.06
C LEU A 83 -20.65 -1.01 -12.19
N PRO A 84 -20.14 0.21 -12.37
CA PRO A 84 -20.98 1.42 -12.42
C PRO A 84 -21.78 1.59 -13.73
N ASP A 85 -21.80 0.59 -14.58
CA ASP A 85 -22.52 0.65 -15.85
C ASP A 85 -23.96 0.12 -15.69
N SER A 86 -24.93 0.93 -16.09
CA SER A 86 -26.34 0.56 -16.03
C SER A 86 -26.74 -0.53 -17.05
N THR A 87 -25.90 -0.77 -18.04
CA THR A 87 -26.18 -1.72 -19.14
C THR A 87 -25.48 -3.06 -18.95
N THR A 88 -24.46 -3.13 -18.08
CA THR A 88 -23.68 -4.35 -17.83
C THR A 88 -23.75 -4.75 -16.37
N ASN A 89 -24.23 -5.96 -16.13
CA ASN A 89 -24.07 -6.59 -14.83
C ASN A 89 -22.64 -7.09 -14.71
N GLY A 90 -21.95 -6.70 -13.66
CA GLY A 90 -20.57 -7.13 -13.43
C GLY A 90 -20.14 -6.89 -12.00
N LEU A 91 -18.99 -7.45 -11.67
CA LEU A 91 -18.36 -7.38 -10.37
C LEU A 91 -16.91 -6.95 -10.52
N GLU A 92 -16.50 -6.00 -9.72
CA GLU A 92 -15.10 -5.69 -9.48
C GLU A 92 -14.70 -6.15 -8.08
N ASN A 93 -13.63 -6.92 -8.01
CA ASN A 93 -13.05 -7.38 -6.76
C ASN A 93 -11.56 -7.01 -6.75
N GLU A 94 -11.14 -6.30 -5.73
CA GLU A 94 -9.76 -5.86 -5.56
C GLU A 94 -9.26 -6.25 -4.17
N ASN A 95 -8.06 -6.81 -4.12
CA ASN A 95 -7.35 -7.16 -2.90
C ASN A 95 -5.94 -6.60 -2.97
N ILE A 96 -5.61 -5.73 -2.03
CA ILE A 96 -4.30 -5.10 -1.91
C ILE A 96 -3.69 -5.54 -0.58
N ILE A 97 -2.44 -5.98 -0.64
CA ILE A 97 -1.63 -6.30 0.54
C ILE A 97 -0.34 -5.49 0.43
N SER A 98 0.04 -4.84 1.51
CA SER A 98 1.31 -4.13 1.60
C SER A 98 1.99 -4.41 2.93
N ALA A 99 3.31 -4.48 2.91
CA ALA A 99 4.14 -4.57 4.10
C ALA A 99 5.43 -3.78 3.89
N GLY A 100 5.95 -3.22 4.96
CA GLY A 100 7.20 -2.47 4.93
C GLY A 100 7.92 -2.52 6.27
N ILE A 101 9.23 -2.44 6.17
CA ILE A 101 10.14 -2.30 7.30
C ILE A 101 11.09 -1.13 7.04
N ARG A 102 11.25 -0.27 8.00
CA ARG A 102 12.24 0.81 8.00
C ARG A 102 13.11 0.71 9.23
N TYR A 103 14.41 0.80 9.04
CA TYR A 103 15.38 0.78 10.11
C TYR A 103 16.36 1.95 9.96
N GLN A 104 16.46 2.75 11.00
CA GLN A 104 17.43 3.83 11.11
C GLN A 104 18.48 3.49 12.15
N HIS A 105 19.75 3.66 11.80
CA HIS A 105 20.88 3.33 12.65
C HIS A 105 21.97 4.41 12.56
N PRO A 106 22.42 4.96 13.71
CA PRO A 106 23.54 5.88 13.73
C PRO A 106 24.87 5.11 13.51
N LEU A 107 25.75 5.68 12.69
CA LEU A 107 27.08 5.16 12.36
C LEU A 107 28.11 6.28 12.60
N GLY A 108 28.34 6.63 13.86
CA GLY A 108 29.17 7.78 14.22
C GLY A 108 28.54 9.10 13.76
N ASN A 109 29.21 9.81 12.85
CA ASN A 109 28.71 11.08 12.29
C ASN A 109 27.74 10.87 11.11
N TRP A 110 27.35 9.63 10.83
CA TRP A 110 26.43 9.26 9.76
C TRP A 110 25.18 8.60 10.33
N THR A 111 24.11 8.69 9.60
CA THR A 111 22.87 7.95 9.87
C THR A 111 22.56 7.09 8.66
N MET A 112 22.38 5.81 8.86
CA MET A 112 21.85 4.89 7.85
C MET A 112 20.34 4.77 8.00
N ASP A 113 19.63 4.90 6.92
CA ASP A 113 18.17 4.69 6.83
C ASP A 113 17.90 3.65 5.73
N THR A 114 17.31 2.54 6.13
CA THR A 114 16.99 1.43 5.23
C THR A 114 15.50 1.20 5.24
N TYR A 115 14.91 1.11 4.07
CA TYR A 115 13.52 0.75 3.87
C TYR A 115 13.42 -0.43 2.90
N VAL A 116 12.61 -1.42 3.27
CA VAL A 116 12.21 -2.53 2.40
C VAL A 116 10.70 -2.59 2.40
N GLY A 117 10.10 -2.62 1.23
CA GLY A 117 8.66 -2.67 1.07
C GLY A 117 8.21 -3.66 0.02
N GLN A 118 7.05 -4.23 0.25
CA GLN A 118 6.37 -5.14 -0.67
C GLN A 118 4.91 -4.70 -0.82
N PHE A 119 4.44 -4.71 -2.06
CA PHE A 119 3.06 -4.40 -2.44
C PHE A 119 2.57 -5.48 -3.40
N PHE A 120 1.39 -5.98 -3.14
CA PHE A 120 0.69 -6.91 -4.00
C PHE A 120 -0.74 -6.42 -4.20
N GLN A 121 -1.21 -6.43 -5.45
CA GLN A 121 -2.57 -6.10 -5.84
C GLN A 121 -3.10 -7.17 -6.77
N HIS A 122 -4.25 -7.72 -6.44
CA HIS A 122 -5.04 -8.58 -7.31
C HIS A 122 -6.36 -7.87 -7.61
N ARG A 123 -6.64 -7.63 -8.88
CA ARG A 123 -7.89 -7.02 -9.36
C ARG A 123 -8.55 -7.96 -10.36
N LEU A 124 -9.80 -8.28 -10.09
CA LEU A 124 -10.64 -9.09 -10.95
C LEU A 124 -11.87 -8.27 -11.37
N ILE A 125 -12.13 -8.20 -12.65
CA ILE A 125 -13.33 -7.61 -13.23
C ILE A 125 -14.06 -8.70 -13.98
N HIS A 126 -15.28 -9.01 -13.56
CA HIS A 126 -16.15 -9.99 -14.18
C HIS A 126 -17.38 -9.30 -14.75
N HIS A 127 -17.60 -9.47 -16.05
CA HIS A 127 -18.81 -9.01 -16.74
C HIS A 127 -19.73 -10.19 -16.98
N SER A 128 -21.01 -10.07 -16.61
CA SER A 128 -21.99 -11.16 -16.81
C SER A 128 -22.30 -11.45 -18.27
N SER A 129 -22.08 -10.48 -19.15
CA SER A 129 -22.30 -10.59 -20.60
C SER A 129 -21.09 -11.10 -21.37
N LEU A 130 -19.93 -11.21 -20.72
CA LEU A 130 -18.68 -11.69 -21.33
C LEU A 130 -18.30 -13.03 -20.71
N VAL A 131 -17.87 -13.94 -21.57
CA VAL A 131 -17.39 -15.26 -21.14
C VAL A 131 -16.10 -15.16 -20.32
N ASP A 132 -15.33 -14.10 -20.55
CA ASP A 132 -14.01 -13.93 -19.96
C ASP A 132 -13.98 -12.87 -18.85
N SER A 133 -13.40 -13.24 -17.73
CA SER A 133 -13.04 -12.30 -16.65
C SER A 133 -11.71 -11.65 -16.96
N ASN A 134 -11.61 -10.34 -16.71
CA ASN A 134 -10.35 -9.63 -16.78
C ASN A 134 -9.70 -9.60 -15.40
N TYR A 135 -8.47 -10.05 -15.32
CA TYR A 135 -7.69 -9.95 -14.08
C TYR A 135 -6.41 -9.14 -14.31
N ARG A 136 -5.92 -8.57 -13.24
CA ARG A 136 -4.62 -7.89 -13.20
C ARG A 136 -3.97 -8.09 -11.84
N ASP A 137 -2.78 -8.66 -11.86
CA ASP A 137 -1.91 -8.81 -10.72
C ASP A 137 -0.76 -7.81 -10.84
N VAL A 138 -0.49 -7.10 -9.77
CA VAL A 138 0.67 -6.22 -9.65
C VAL A 138 1.45 -6.62 -8.41
N ASN A 139 2.71 -6.93 -8.61
CA ASN A 139 3.65 -7.21 -7.55
C ASN A 139 4.78 -6.17 -7.62
N ARG A 140 5.02 -5.43 -6.53
CA ARG A 140 6.06 -4.41 -6.46
C ARG A 140 6.88 -4.60 -5.20
N GLY A 141 8.19 -4.75 -5.38
CA GLY A 141 9.18 -4.73 -4.30
C GLY A 141 10.02 -3.46 -4.37
N SER A 142 10.39 -2.91 -3.23
CA SER A 142 11.28 -1.76 -3.15
C SER A 142 12.31 -1.93 -2.04
N ILE A 143 13.54 -1.54 -2.32
CA ILE A 143 14.62 -1.41 -1.36
C ILE A 143 15.18 0.00 -1.50
N ASN A 144 15.28 0.71 -0.38
CA ASN A 144 15.90 2.02 -0.33
C ASN A 144 16.91 2.01 0.83
N ILE A 145 18.17 2.31 0.52
CA ILE A 145 19.24 2.46 1.50
C ILE A 145 19.81 3.86 1.33
N GLN A 146 19.83 4.62 2.40
CA GLN A 146 20.35 5.97 2.43
C GLN A 146 21.33 6.12 3.59
N ILE A 147 22.44 6.78 3.34
CA ILE A 147 23.42 7.15 4.38
C ILE A 147 23.59 8.67 4.30
N GLU A 148 23.40 9.32 5.42
CA GLU A 148 23.47 10.78 5.53
C GLU A 148 24.44 11.19 6.65
N SER A 149 25.37 12.11 6.32
CA SER A 149 26.31 12.68 7.29
C SER A 149 25.68 13.85 8.03
N SER A 150 26.19 14.14 9.23
CA SER A 150 25.86 15.36 9.98
C SER A 150 26.18 16.66 9.22
N GLY A 151 27.09 16.62 8.23
CA GLY A 151 27.44 17.72 7.34
C GLY A 151 26.54 17.84 6.10
N GLY A 152 25.41 17.10 6.03
CA GLY A 152 24.43 17.19 4.95
C GLY A 152 24.86 16.52 3.64
N ILE A 153 25.87 15.63 3.67
CA ILE A 153 26.19 14.78 2.52
C ILE A 153 25.36 13.51 2.60
N LYS A 154 24.73 13.16 1.50
CA LYS A 154 23.82 12.02 1.38
C LYS A 154 24.23 11.12 0.23
N PHE A 155 24.21 9.81 0.46
CA PHE A 155 24.31 8.78 -0.56
C PHE A 155 23.09 7.89 -0.49
N GLY A 156 22.55 7.51 -1.62
CA GLY A 156 21.38 6.67 -1.67
C GLY A 156 21.42 5.64 -2.79
N PHE A 157 20.88 4.48 -2.45
CA PHE A 157 20.61 3.37 -3.36
C PHE A 157 19.12 3.08 -3.29
N VAL A 158 18.47 3.03 -4.44
CA VAL A 158 17.07 2.64 -4.57
C VAL A 158 16.96 1.58 -5.63
N GLN A 159 16.32 0.47 -5.29
CA GLN A 159 15.94 -0.56 -6.25
C GLN A 159 14.45 -0.82 -6.14
N GLU A 160 13.78 -0.80 -7.28
CA GLU A 160 12.38 -1.21 -7.39
C GLU A 160 12.23 -2.27 -8.46
N SER A 161 11.39 -3.24 -8.16
CA SER A 161 10.92 -4.25 -9.11
C SER A 161 9.41 -4.18 -9.19
N GLN A 162 8.88 -4.23 -10.38
CA GLN A 162 7.44 -4.31 -10.61
C GLN A 162 7.16 -5.39 -11.64
N GLN A 163 6.27 -6.30 -11.29
CA GLN A 163 5.72 -7.29 -12.20
C GLN A 163 4.22 -7.03 -12.33
N VAL A 164 3.75 -6.97 -13.57
CA VAL A 164 2.34 -6.84 -13.91
C VAL A 164 1.96 -8.02 -14.78
N ASN A 165 0.98 -8.78 -14.32
CA ASN A 165 0.43 -9.92 -15.04
C ASN A 165 -1.08 -9.67 -15.24
N ASP A 166 -1.52 -9.67 -16.48
CA ASP A 166 -2.92 -9.55 -16.87
C ASP A 166 -3.28 -10.60 -17.94
N ASN A 167 -4.53 -10.65 -18.34
CA ASN A 167 -5.02 -11.65 -19.33
C ASN A 167 -4.24 -11.66 -20.65
N ARG A 168 -3.49 -10.61 -20.96
CA ARG A 168 -2.84 -10.45 -22.28
C ARG A 168 -1.34 -10.34 -22.20
N HIS A 169 -0.81 -9.87 -21.07
CA HIS A 169 0.59 -9.46 -20.96
C HIS A 169 1.17 -9.85 -19.60
N ASN A 170 2.43 -10.25 -19.65
CA ASN A 170 3.27 -10.33 -18.47
C ASN A 170 4.44 -9.37 -18.69
N ARG A 171 4.54 -8.36 -17.83
CA ARG A 171 5.56 -7.32 -17.94
C ARG A 171 6.33 -7.24 -16.64
N SER A 172 7.64 -7.13 -16.77
CA SER A 172 8.53 -6.92 -15.65
C SER A 172 9.28 -5.61 -15.86
N LEU A 173 9.38 -4.81 -14.84
CA LEU A 173 10.12 -3.56 -14.82
C LEU A 173 11.02 -3.56 -13.60
N ASN A 174 12.32 -3.38 -13.81
CA ASN A 174 13.28 -3.23 -12.73
C ASN A 174 14.04 -1.92 -12.94
N TRP A 175 14.15 -1.13 -11.91
CA TRP A 175 14.97 0.05 -11.96
C TRP A 175 15.84 0.18 -10.72
N THR A 176 17.05 0.66 -10.94
CA THR A 176 18.05 0.88 -9.90
C THR A 176 18.54 2.31 -10.03
N LYS A 177 18.57 3.03 -8.92
CA LYS A 177 19.09 4.39 -8.82
C LYS A 177 20.17 4.46 -7.77
N LEU A 178 21.32 5.03 -8.15
CA LEU A 178 22.36 5.46 -7.24
C LEU A 178 22.46 6.98 -7.31
N TYR A 179 22.51 7.63 -6.18
CA TYR A 179 22.62 9.08 -6.15
C TYR A 179 23.47 9.55 -4.97
N SER A 180 24.05 10.74 -5.14
CA SER A 180 24.62 11.51 -4.06
C SER A 180 23.98 12.89 -4.03
N ALA A 181 23.87 13.47 -2.85
CA ALA A 181 23.37 14.81 -2.67
C ALA A 181 24.17 15.53 -1.57
N LYS A 182 24.25 16.85 -1.68
CA LYS A 182 24.84 17.69 -0.64
C LYS A 182 23.95 18.89 -0.41
N LEU A 183 23.66 19.17 0.85
CA LEU A 183 22.98 20.38 1.28
C LEU A 183 24.01 21.47 1.58
N ILE A 184 23.89 22.64 0.93
CA ILE A 184 24.74 23.80 1.14
C ILE A 184 23.81 24.98 1.42
N GLY A 185 23.65 25.35 2.69
CA GLY A 185 22.61 26.30 3.10
C GLY A 185 21.22 25.81 2.70
N ASN A 186 20.51 26.59 1.89
CA ASN A 186 19.17 26.23 1.38
C ASN A 186 19.21 25.56 -0.01
N LEU A 187 20.40 25.31 -0.56
CA LEU A 187 20.57 24.70 -1.88
C LEU A 187 20.88 23.22 -1.73
N SER A 188 20.13 22.36 -2.40
CA SER A 188 20.41 20.93 -2.52
C SER A 188 20.95 20.62 -3.91
N LEU A 189 22.17 20.14 -3.98
CA LEU A 189 22.79 19.62 -5.20
C LEU A 189 22.68 18.11 -5.21
N MET A 190 22.14 17.53 -6.29
CA MET A 190 22.00 16.09 -6.47
C MET A 190 22.57 15.66 -7.80
N GLY A 191 23.33 14.55 -7.79
CA GLY A 191 23.82 13.87 -8.98
C GLY A 191 23.65 12.36 -8.81
N GLY A 192 23.49 11.65 -9.92
CA GLY A 192 23.32 10.20 -9.87
C GLY A 192 23.05 9.61 -11.24
N PHE A 193 22.86 8.30 -11.28
CA PHE A 193 22.46 7.56 -12.46
C PHE A 193 21.33 6.59 -12.15
N GLN A 194 20.57 6.26 -13.18
CA GLN A 194 19.46 5.32 -13.12
C GLN A 194 19.57 4.32 -14.25
N ILE A 195 19.37 3.04 -13.94
CA ILE A 195 19.30 1.94 -14.90
C ILE A 195 17.88 1.40 -14.87
N LEU A 196 17.31 1.26 -16.05
CA LEU A 196 15.99 0.70 -16.28
C LEU A 196 16.13 -0.57 -17.11
N ASN A 197 15.60 -1.68 -16.61
CA ASN A 197 15.49 -2.95 -17.33
C ASN A 197 14.01 -3.34 -17.41
N SER A 198 13.56 -3.69 -18.59
CA SER A 198 12.17 -4.10 -18.89
C SER A 198 12.14 -5.48 -19.53
#